data_e9495c0f0871087b62cf223949020913
#
_entry.id   e9495c0f0871087b62cf223949020913
#
_cell.length_a   1.000
_cell.length_b   1.000
_cell.length_c   1.000
_cell.angle_alpha   90.00
_cell.angle_beta   90.00
_cell.angle_gamma   90.00
#
_symmetry.space_group_name_H-M   'P 1'
#
loop_
_entity.id
_entity.type
_entity.pdbx_description
1 polymer ?
#
loop_
_entity_poly.entity_id
_entity_poly.type
_entity_poly.pdbx_seq_one_letter_code
_entity_poly.pdbx_strand_id
1 'polypeptide(L)'
;MSQMSSNVLPVVFDGIRYSMGGIAHENTFGIVAFLDALGVKGVWQMKDPRKVLDDSNKVYYMFSDDLKTLDINLAAFCDTLIISMRGHNELIIRPWRFMEIFCEAIIPPFLKSMRYEFFFRGAIAMGFFSRSSRMLIEPAADEATQFYEASDWVGISVSPQTGLILDTPHF
;
A
#
# COMPACT_ATOMS: atom_id res chain seq x y z
N MET A 1 -46.52 10.49 3.44
CA MET A 1 -45.17 10.01 3.84
C MET A 1 -44.49 9.44 2.60
N SER A 2 -43.67 10.25 1.95
CA SER A 2 -43.00 9.92 0.69
C SER A 2 -41.59 9.44 1.01
N GLN A 3 -41.31 8.19 0.66
CA GLN A 3 -39.95 7.65 0.73
C GLN A 3 -39.10 8.29 -0.39
N MET A 4 -38.17 9.14 -0.02
CA MET A 4 -37.11 9.55 -0.92
C MET A 4 -36.10 8.37 -1.07
N SER A 5 -36.17 7.71 -2.21
CA SER A 5 -35.13 6.76 -2.63
C SER A 5 -33.91 7.57 -3.05
N SER A 6 -32.86 7.46 -2.28
CA SER A 6 -31.55 7.99 -2.66
C SER A 6 -30.98 7.11 -3.79
N ASN A 7 -31.15 7.57 -5.01
CA ASN A 7 -30.42 7.02 -6.16
C ASN A 7 -28.93 7.45 -6.04
N VAL A 8 -28.15 6.67 -5.34
CA VAL A 8 -26.70 6.71 -5.47
C VAL A 8 -26.40 6.06 -6.80
N LEU A 9 -26.01 6.86 -7.79
CA LEU A 9 -25.50 6.34 -9.05
C LEU A 9 -24.25 5.52 -8.76
N PRO A 10 -24.19 4.24 -9.16
CA PRO A 10 -22.96 3.49 -9.04
C PRO A 10 -21.95 4.14 -9.97
N VAL A 11 -20.77 4.50 -9.43
CA VAL A 11 -19.60 4.81 -10.25
C VAL A 11 -19.27 3.52 -10.99
N VAL A 12 -19.71 3.42 -12.23
CA VAL A 12 -19.39 2.29 -13.11
C VAL A 12 -17.99 2.51 -13.62
N PHE A 13 -17.00 2.01 -12.90
CA PHE A 13 -15.76 1.63 -13.55
C PHE A 13 -16.10 0.44 -14.42
N ASP A 14 -15.91 0.59 -15.74
CA ASP A 14 -16.18 -0.44 -16.75
C ASP A 14 -15.44 -1.72 -16.36
N GLY A 15 -16.20 -2.66 -15.79
CA GLY A 15 -15.67 -3.69 -14.94
C GLY A 15 -15.17 -4.88 -15.72
N ILE A 16 -13.99 -5.27 -15.44
CA ILE A 16 -13.61 -6.67 -15.56
C ILE A 16 -14.22 -7.41 -14.36
N ARG A 17 -15.38 -8.04 -14.56
CA ARG A 17 -15.94 -8.96 -13.58
C ARG A 17 -15.14 -10.25 -13.59
N TYR A 18 -14.22 -10.40 -12.67
CA TYR A 18 -13.68 -11.71 -12.36
C TYR A 18 -14.68 -12.49 -11.51
N SER A 19 -15.43 -13.38 -12.14
CA SER A 19 -16.20 -14.40 -11.43
C SER A 19 -15.23 -15.54 -11.04
N MET A 20 -14.61 -15.43 -9.89
CA MET A 20 -13.95 -16.57 -9.26
C MET A 20 -14.93 -17.29 -8.34
N GLY A 21 -15.10 -18.58 -8.59
CA GLY A 21 -16.04 -19.41 -7.86
C GLY A 21 -15.74 -19.48 -6.36
N GLY A 22 -16.72 -19.17 -5.55
CA GLY A 22 -17.00 -19.92 -4.32
C GLY A 22 -16.34 -19.47 -3.03
N ILE A 23 -15.49 -18.43 -2.98
CA ILE A 23 -15.01 -17.84 -1.72
C ILE A 23 -15.32 -16.35 -1.80
N ALA A 24 -16.18 -15.86 -0.90
CA ALA A 24 -16.47 -14.44 -0.78
C ALA A 24 -15.23 -13.72 -0.23
N HIS A 25 -14.30 -13.39 -1.10
CA HIS A 25 -13.27 -12.41 -0.81
C HIS A 25 -13.91 -11.03 -0.98
N GLU A 26 -13.98 -10.26 0.08
CA GLU A 26 -14.42 -8.88 0.01
C GLU A 26 -13.38 -8.08 -0.76
N ASN A 27 -13.66 -7.82 -2.04
CA ASN A 27 -12.92 -6.82 -2.81
C ASN A 27 -13.09 -5.48 -2.12
N THR A 28 -12.01 -4.97 -1.58
CA THR A 28 -12.01 -3.71 -0.86
C THR A 28 -11.25 -2.68 -1.69
N PHE A 29 -11.85 -1.53 -1.92
CA PHE A 29 -11.10 -0.39 -2.46
C PHE A 29 -10.18 0.17 -1.37
N GLY A 30 -8.94 0.51 -1.75
CA GLY A 30 -7.98 1.03 -0.78
C GLY A 30 -6.65 1.41 -1.41
N ILE A 31 -5.62 1.51 -0.56
CA ILE A 31 -4.26 1.84 -0.95
C ILE A 31 -3.33 0.71 -0.57
N VAL A 32 -2.42 0.38 -1.49
CA VAL A 32 -1.35 -0.59 -1.29
C VAL A 32 -0.02 0.07 -1.60
N ALA A 33 0.98 -0.12 -0.75
CA ALA A 33 2.37 0.27 -1.02
C ALA A 33 3.29 -0.94 -0.91
N PHE A 34 4.23 -1.03 -1.82
CA PHE A 34 5.37 -1.95 -1.77
C PHE A 34 6.63 -1.12 -1.58
N LEU A 35 7.39 -1.42 -0.54
CA LEU A 35 8.66 -0.76 -0.22
C LEU A 35 9.76 -1.83 -0.20
N ASP A 36 10.67 -1.77 -1.15
CA ASP A 36 11.79 -2.69 -1.32
C ASP A 36 13.08 -2.05 -0.77
N ALA A 37 13.78 -2.75 0.12
CA ALA A 37 14.98 -2.23 0.74
C ALA A 37 16.17 -2.31 -0.22
N LEU A 38 16.71 -1.17 -0.58
CA LEU A 38 17.87 -1.06 -1.45
C LEU A 38 19.16 -1.55 -0.76
N GLY A 39 19.99 -2.27 -1.51
CA GLY A 39 21.31 -2.69 -1.04
C GLY A 39 21.33 -3.88 -0.08
N VAL A 40 20.17 -4.50 0.19
CA VAL A 40 20.09 -5.71 1.04
C VAL A 40 20.58 -6.94 0.27
N LYS A 41 20.45 -6.95 -1.05
CA LYS A 41 20.94 -8.05 -1.89
C LYS A 41 22.45 -8.18 -1.78
N GLY A 42 22.92 -9.30 -1.23
CA GLY A 42 24.35 -9.57 -1.03
C GLY A 42 24.95 -9.02 0.27
N VAL A 43 24.21 -8.26 1.07
CA VAL A 43 24.65 -7.75 2.39
C VAL A 43 25.09 -8.89 3.31
N TRP A 44 24.48 -10.08 3.20
CA TRP A 44 24.83 -11.29 3.95
C TRP A 44 26.27 -11.76 3.73
N GLN A 45 26.92 -11.33 2.65
CA GLN A 45 28.32 -11.64 2.35
C GLN A 45 29.31 -10.64 2.99
N MET A 46 28.79 -9.46 3.36
CA MET A 46 29.63 -8.33 3.80
C MET A 46 29.39 -7.92 5.26
N LYS A 47 28.25 -8.24 5.83
CA LYS A 47 27.86 -7.89 7.21
C LYS A 47 27.50 -9.16 7.99
N ASP A 48 27.60 -9.10 9.32
CA ASP A 48 27.13 -10.18 10.20
C ASP A 48 25.61 -10.37 9.98
N PRO A 49 25.15 -11.58 9.58
CA PRO A 49 23.73 -11.87 9.33
C PRO A 49 22.82 -11.58 10.53
N ARG A 50 23.32 -11.77 11.75
CA ARG A 50 22.55 -11.48 12.97
C ARG A 50 22.27 -10.00 13.10
N LYS A 51 23.29 -9.17 12.86
CA LYS A 51 23.12 -7.71 12.91
C LYS A 51 22.15 -7.22 11.85
N VAL A 52 22.24 -7.74 10.62
CA VAL A 52 21.31 -7.39 9.55
C VAL A 52 19.88 -7.76 9.92
N LEU A 53 19.66 -8.95 10.48
CA LEU A 53 18.34 -9.39 10.93
C LEU A 53 17.81 -8.52 12.07
N ASP A 54 18.64 -8.18 13.05
CA ASP A 54 18.25 -7.32 14.17
C ASP A 54 17.86 -5.91 13.71
N ASP A 55 18.61 -5.34 12.77
CA ASP A 55 18.32 -4.02 12.23
C ASP A 55 17.06 -4.05 11.33
N SER A 56 16.87 -5.11 10.54
CA SER A 56 15.62 -5.34 9.78
C SER A 56 14.40 -5.44 10.70
N ASN A 57 14.51 -6.18 11.80
CA ASN A 57 13.45 -6.29 12.79
C ASN A 57 13.14 -4.94 13.45
N LYS A 58 14.15 -4.14 13.78
CA LYS A 58 13.94 -2.79 14.34
C LYS A 58 13.15 -1.92 13.37
N VAL A 59 13.53 -1.94 12.09
CA VAL A 59 12.81 -1.19 11.05
C VAL A 59 11.38 -1.68 10.92
N TYR A 60 11.15 -2.99 10.86
CA TYR A 60 9.81 -3.56 10.81
C TYR A 60 8.94 -3.11 12.00
N TYR A 61 9.45 -3.25 13.23
CA TYR A 61 8.70 -2.84 14.42
C TYR A 61 8.43 -1.35 14.47
N MET A 62 9.36 -0.53 14.00
CA MET A 62 9.17 0.91 13.91
C MET A 62 8.00 1.26 12.95
N PHE A 63 7.93 0.65 11.77
CA PHE A 63 6.77 0.80 10.89
C PHE A 63 5.50 0.27 11.57
N SER A 64 5.56 -0.91 12.18
CA SER A 64 4.41 -1.51 12.86
C SER A 64 3.87 -0.61 13.97
N ASP A 65 4.73 0.01 14.77
CA ASP A 65 4.32 0.87 15.89
C ASP A 65 3.72 2.19 15.40
N ASP A 66 4.33 2.81 14.39
CA ASP A 66 3.82 4.06 13.80
C ASP A 66 2.47 3.86 13.08
N LEU A 67 2.21 2.66 12.53
CA LEU A 67 0.99 2.34 11.77
C LEU A 67 -0.18 1.77 12.62
N LYS A 68 0.06 1.40 13.87
CA LYS A 68 -0.95 0.74 14.75
C LYS A 68 -2.23 1.53 14.98
N THR A 69 -2.16 2.86 14.91
CA THR A 69 -3.30 3.75 15.21
C THR A 69 -4.29 3.89 14.06
N LEU A 70 -3.94 3.39 12.89
CA LEU A 70 -4.74 3.44 11.67
C LEU A 70 -5.10 2.00 11.25
N ASP A 71 -6.19 1.81 10.50
CA ASP A 71 -6.53 0.49 9.91
C ASP A 71 -5.58 0.13 8.76
N ILE A 72 -4.27 0.18 9.08
CA ILE A 72 -3.18 -0.13 8.17
C ILE A 72 -2.62 -1.49 8.54
N ASN A 73 -2.50 -2.36 7.55
CA ASN A 73 -1.83 -3.63 7.69
C ASN A 73 -0.41 -3.54 7.16
N LEU A 74 0.52 -4.07 7.92
CA LEU A 74 1.91 -4.23 7.54
C LEU A 74 2.26 -5.71 7.45
N ALA A 75 2.84 -6.12 6.34
CA ALA A 75 3.47 -7.42 6.15
C ALA A 75 4.90 -7.22 5.67
N ALA A 76 5.78 -8.19 5.95
CA ALA A 76 7.13 -8.19 5.43
C ALA A 76 7.39 -9.51 4.72
N PHE A 77 8.02 -9.43 3.56
CA PHE A 77 8.49 -10.59 2.81
C PHE A 77 9.91 -10.34 2.31
N CYS A 78 10.86 -11.08 2.83
CA CYS A 78 12.29 -10.85 2.58
C CYS A 78 12.71 -9.41 2.97
N ASP A 79 13.07 -8.61 1.99
CA ASP A 79 13.48 -7.20 2.10
C ASP A 79 12.37 -6.21 1.69
N THR A 80 11.18 -6.72 1.42
CA THR A 80 10.03 -5.90 0.98
C THR A 80 9.02 -5.75 2.11
N LEU A 81 8.63 -4.51 2.40
CA LEU A 81 7.48 -4.18 3.24
C LEU A 81 6.25 -3.96 2.36
N ILE A 82 5.16 -4.61 2.73
CA ILE A 82 3.86 -4.48 2.07
C ILE A 82 2.90 -3.80 3.05
N ILE A 83 2.44 -2.62 2.68
CA ILE A 83 1.57 -1.80 3.51
C ILE A 83 0.23 -1.65 2.79
N SER A 84 -0.87 -1.93 3.47
CA SER A 84 -2.19 -1.77 2.86
C SER A 84 -3.18 -1.12 3.82
N MET A 85 -4.00 -0.19 3.32
CA MET A 85 -5.05 0.50 4.05
C MET A 85 -6.37 0.36 3.31
N ARG A 86 -7.41 -0.09 4.01
CA ARG A 86 -8.77 -0.19 3.46
C ARG A 86 -9.43 1.17 3.45
N GLY A 87 -10.12 1.48 2.36
CA GLY A 87 -10.95 2.67 2.26
C GLY A 87 -12.32 2.43 2.89
N HIS A 88 -12.73 3.35 3.73
CA HIS A 88 -14.12 3.44 4.19
C HIS A 88 -14.91 4.36 3.26
N ASN A 89 -16.23 4.25 3.23
CA ASN A 89 -17.09 4.94 2.27
C ASN A 89 -16.79 6.44 2.13
N GLU A 90 -16.50 7.14 3.23
CA GLU A 90 -16.17 8.57 3.20
C GLU A 90 -14.81 8.87 2.54
N LEU A 91 -13.84 7.98 2.68
CA LEU A 91 -12.50 8.12 2.11
C LEU A 91 -12.48 7.79 0.62
N ILE A 92 -13.32 6.84 0.18
CA ILE A 92 -13.46 6.50 -1.24
C ILE A 92 -13.99 7.69 -2.04
N ILE A 93 -14.87 8.49 -1.45
CA ILE A 93 -15.42 9.71 -2.06
C ILE A 93 -14.38 10.84 -2.13
N ARG A 94 -13.31 10.77 -1.31
CA ARG A 94 -12.25 11.77 -1.23
C ARG A 94 -10.87 11.13 -1.36
N PRO A 95 -10.50 10.63 -2.55
CA PRO A 95 -9.26 9.87 -2.75
C PRO A 95 -8.00 10.68 -2.39
N TRP A 96 -7.99 12.00 -2.60
CA TRP A 96 -6.92 12.87 -2.13
C TRP A 96 -6.70 12.83 -0.62
N ARG A 97 -7.79 12.94 0.15
CA ARG A 97 -7.70 12.87 1.61
C ARG A 97 -7.25 11.49 2.07
N PHE A 98 -7.68 10.45 1.37
CA PHE A 98 -7.28 9.09 1.65
C PHE A 98 -5.77 8.89 1.41
N MET A 99 -5.26 9.38 0.28
CA MET A 99 -3.83 9.36 -0.03
C MET A 99 -3.02 10.20 0.97
N GLU A 100 -3.51 11.36 1.36
CA GLU A 100 -2.86 12.23 2.35
C GLU A 100 -2.68 11.52 3.68
N ILE A 101 -3.75 10.92 4.24
CA ILE A 101 -3.70 10.16 5.50
C ILE A 101 -2.69 9.00 5.39
N PHE A 102 -2.70 8.28 4.26
CA PHE A 102 -1.76 7.20 4.06
C PHE A 102 -0.31 7.69 3.99
N CYS A 103 -0.04 8.77 3.27
CA CYS A 103 1.29 9.36 3.19
C CYS A 103 1.75 9.91 4.55
N GLU A 104 0.88 10.59 5.30
CA GLU A 104 1.17 11.06 6.66
C GLU A 104 1.58 9.90 7.59
N ALA A 105 1.01 8.72 7.40
CA ALA A 105 1.33 7.54 8.18
C ALA A 105 2.68 6.91 7.79
N ILE A 106 3.00 6.81 6.49
CA ILE A 106 4.18 6.07 6.05
C ILE A 106 5.46 6.91 5.96
N ILE A 107 5.35 8.22 5.75
CA ILE A 107 6.52 9.09 5.61
C ILE A 107 7.41 9.11 6.86
N PRO A 108 6.88 9.26 8.09
CA PRO A 108 7.72 9.28 9.28
C PRO A 108 8.57 8.00 9.46
N PRO A 109 8.01 6.77 9.44
CA PRO A 109 8.82 5.58 9.55
C PRO A 109 9.77 5.38 8.35
N PHE A 110 9.37 5.77 7.13
CA PHE A 110 10.25 5.77 5.96
C PHE A 110 11.50 6.64 6.19
N LEU A 111 11.34 7.86 6.67
CA LEU A 111 12.47 8.75 6.97
C LEU A 111 13.31 8.25 8.15
N LYS A 112 12.68 7.67 9.17
CA LYS A 112 13.39 7.09 10.31
C LYS A 112 14.24 5.88 9.90
N SER A 113 13.81 5.07 8.93
CA SER A 113 14.54 3.89 8.47
C SER A 113 15.93 4.21 7.95
N MET A 114 16.10 5.40 7.35
CA MET A 114 17.40 5.87 6.84
C MET A 114 18.45 6.00 7.96
N ARG A 115 18.05 6.22 9.22
CA ARG A 115 18.95 6.26 10.37
C ARG A 115 19.56 4.89 10.71
N TYR A 116 18.91 3.83 10.23
CA TYR A 116 19.37 2.44 10.35
C TYR A 116 20.05 1.95 9.07
N GLU A 117 20.36 2.88 8.13
CA GLU A 117 20.94 2.55 6.81
C GLU A 117 19.99 1.70 5.93
N PHE A 118 18.68 1.71 6.22
CA PHE A 118 17.67 1.12 5.37
C PHE A 118 17.07 2.18 4.46
N PHE A 119 17.36 2.05 3.19
CA PHE A 119 16.87 2.92 2.13
C PHE A 119 15.85 2.13 1.31
N PHE A 120 14.67 2.64 1.20
CA PHE A 120 13.61 1.99 0.43
C PHE A 120 13.37 2.71 -0.89
N ARG A 121 13.07 1.91 -1.90
CA ARG A 121 12.34 2.35 -3.08
C ARG A 121 10.94 1.75 -3.01
N GLY A 122 9.96 2.41 -3.61
CA GLY A 122 8.62 1.85 -3.53
C GLY A 122 7.64 2.49 -4.48
N ALA A 123 6.46 1.89 -4.54
CA ALA A 123 5.32 2.45 -5.24
C ALA A 123 4.05 2.31 -4.42
N ILE A 124 3.17 3.29 -4.58
CA ILE A 124 1.81 3.31 -4.02
C ILE A 124 0.83 3.16 -5.17
N ALA A 125 -0.11 2.24 -5.02
CA ALA A 125 -1.26 2.10 -5.91
C ALA A 125 -2.57 2.18 -5.13
N MET A 126 -3.57 2.83 -5.73
CA MET A 126 -4.94 2.93 -5.22
C MET A 126 -5.86 2.14 -6.12
N GLY A 127 -6.70 1.28 -5.54
CA GLY A 127 -7.61 0.45 -6.31
C GLY A 127 -8.23 -0.66 -5.49
N PHE A 128 -8.82 -1.63 -6.17
CA PHE A 128 -9.35 -2.81 -5.50
C PHE A 128 -8.24 -3.79 -5.16
N PHE A 129 -8.36 -4.38 -3.98
CA PHE A 129 -7.52 -5.49 -3.54
C PHE A 129 -8.26 -6.39 -2.55
N SER A 130 -7.87 -7.65 -2.51
CA SER A 130 -8.28 -8.62 -1.51
C SER A 130 -7.11 -8.96 -0.61
N ARG A 131 -7.34 -8.97 0.69
CA ARG A 131 -6.33 -9.26 1.69
C ARG A 131 -6.78 -10.35 2.65
N SER A 132 -5.92 -11.30 2.87
CA SER A 132 -5.99 -12.23 4.00
C SER A 132 -4.78 -12.04 4.91
N SER A 133 -4.69 -12.82 5.99
CA SER A 133 -3.51 -12.81 6.87
C SER A 133 -2.20 -13.21 6.18
N ARG A 134 -2.27 -13.84 5.00
CA ARG A 134 -1.12 -14.41 4.28
C ARG A 134 -0.97 -13.95 2.83
N MET A 135 -2.00 -13.35 2.26
CA MET A 135 -2.04 -13.01 0.84
C MET A 135 -2.63 -11.62 0.64
N LEU A 136 -2.06 -10.91 -0.31
CA LEU A 136 -2.58 -9.68 -0.90
C LEU A 136 -2.59 -9.90 -2.40
N ILE A 137 -3.73 -9.74 -3.05
CA ILE A 137 -3.92 -9.97 -4.48
C ILE A 137 -4.79 -8.88 -5.09
N GLU A 138 -4.84 -8.83 -6.42
CA GLU A 138 -5.67 -7.98 -7.26
C GLU A 138 -5.02 -6.66 -7.75
N PRO A 139 -5.71 -5.90 -8.59
CA PRO A 139 -5.09 -4.89 -9.44
C PRO A 139 -4.19 -3.88 -8.74
N ALA A 140 -4.57 -3.39 -7.55
CA ALA A 140 -3.74 -2.42 -6.84
C ALA A 140 -2.40 -3.01 -6.37
N ALA A 141 -2.40 -4.28 -5.95
CA ALA A 141 -1.17 -4.96 -5.56
C ALA A 141 -0.25 -5.21 -6.77
N ASP A 142 -0.83 -5.68 -7.88
CA ASP A 142 -0.09 -5.92 -9.12
C ASP A 142 0.49 -4.63 -9.68
N GLU A 143 -0.27 -3.54 -9.65
CA GLU A 143 0.19 -2.24 -10.09
C GLU A 143 1.34 -1.72 -9.22
N ALA A 144 1.21 -1.76 -7.90
CA ALA A 144 2.27 -1.33 -7.00
C ALA A 144 3.56 -2.14 -7.22
N THR A 145 3.45 -3.47 -7.44
CA THR A 145 4.62 -4.32 -7.71
C THR A 145 5.29 -4.02 -9.05
N GLN A 146 4.55 -3.65 -10.08
CA GLN A 146 5.13 -3.27 -11.37
C GLN A 146 5.91 -1.96 -11.29
N PHE A 147 5.46 -1.02 -10.47
CA PHE A 147 6.05 0.31 -10.44
C PHE A 147 7.17 0.49 -9.42
N TYR A 148 7.24 -0.30 -8.34
CA TYR A 148 8.38 -0.18 -7.41
C TYR A 148 9.69 -0.63 -8.06
N GLU A 149 9.66 -1.62 -8.94
CA GLU A 149 10.84 -2.09 -9.67
C GLU A 149 11.38 -1.07 -10.69
N ALA A 150 10.50 -0.21 -11.20
CA ALA A 150 10.88 0.84 -12.15
C ALA A 150 11.63 2.01 -11.50
N SER A 151 11.64 2.09 -10.17
CA SER A 151 12.26 3.20 -9.44
C SER A 151 13.69 2.84 -9.02
N ASP A 152 14.69 3.41 -9.68
CA ASP A 152 16.12 3.22 -9.35
C ASP A 152 16.66 4.27 -8.35
N TRP A 153 15.79 4.79 -7.48
CA TRP A 153 16.14 5.84 -6.52
C TRP A 153 15.46 5.61 -5.16
N VAL A 154 16.01 6.23 -4.12
CA VAL A 154 15.42 6.19 -2.78
C VAL A 154 14.17 7.06 -2.76
N GLY A 155 13.01 6.44 -2.60
CA GLY A 155 11.75 7.17 -2.57
C GLY A 155 10.55 6.30 -2.90
N ILE A 156 9.38 6.91 -2.83
CA ILE A 156 8.10 6.25 -3.10
C ILE A 156 7.41 7.00 -4.24
N SER A 157 7.13 6.30 -5.33
CA SER A 157 6.37 6.82 -6.46
C SER A 157 4.89 6.49 -6.34
N VAL A 158 4.05 7.31 -6.93
CA VAL A 158 2.63 7.03 -7.10
C VAL A 158 2.43 6.40 -8.47
N SER A 159 1.68 5.30 -8.54
CA SER A 159 1.42 4.63 -9.81
C SER A 159 0.61 5.53 -10.77
N PRO A 160 0.75 5.36 -12.09
CA PRO A 160 0.03 6.18 -13.07
C PRO A 160 -1.49 6.11 -12.93
N GLN A 161 -2.05 4.94 -12.67
CA GLN A 161 -3.49 4.79 -12.50
C GLN A 161 -3.99 5.51 -11.23
N THR A 162 -3.21 5.45 -10.16
CA THR A 162 -3.49 6.22 -8.94
C THR A 162 -3.44 7.72 -9.22
N GLY A 163 -2.46 8.18 -10.01
CA GLY A 163 -2.39 9.56 -10.47
C GLY A 163 -3.66 10.01 -11.19
N LEU A 164 -4.21 9.18 -12.06
CA LEU A 164 -5.47 9.43 -12.77
C LEU A 164 -6.66 9.49 -11.80
N ILE A 165 -6.74 8.59 -10.81
CA ILE A 165 -7.79 8.62 -9.79
C ILE A 165 -7.74 9.93 -8.99
N LEU A 166 -6.54 10.38 -8.63
CA LEU A 166 -6.35 11.62 -7.87
C LEU A 166 -6.62 12.88 -8.70
N ASP A 167 -6.39 12.84 -10.02
CA ASP A 167 -6.61 13.98 -10.93
C ASP A 167 -8.08 14.11 -11.40
N THR A 168 -8.92 13.11 -11.10
CA THR A 168 -10.33 13.15 -11.47
C THR A 168 -11.06 14.18 -10.60
N PRO A 169 -11.66 15.22 -11.18
CA PRO A 169 -12.42 16.19 -10.41
C PRO A 169 -13.61 15.51 -9.74
N HIS A 170 -13.63 15.57 -8.42
CA HIS A 170 -14.75 15.05 -7.62
C HIS A 170 -15.79 16.17 -7.49
N PHE A 171 -16.90 16.00 -8.16
CA PHE A 171 -18.07 16.86 -8.08
C PHE A 171 -18.96 16.51 -6.90
#